data_ca3a494e7c405b0d26edf7b1c1c9674b
#
_entry.id   ca3a494e7c405b0d26edf7b1c1c9674b
#
_cell.length_a   1.000
_cell.length_b   1.000
_cell.length_c   1.000
_cell.angle_alpha   90.00
_cell.angle_beta   90.00
_cell.angle_gamma   90.00
#
_symmetry.space_group_name_H-M   'P 1'
#
loop_
_entity.id
_entity.type
_entity.pdbx_description
1 polymer ?
#
loop_
_entity_poly.entity_id
_entity_poly.type
_entity_poly.pdbx_seq_one_letter_code
_entity_poly.pdbx_strand_id
1 'polypeptide(L)'
;MADKHLNSMMENLYWWGIPTLFRCPNEEAKNQDIALVGVPHSTGNGTTERDQHLGPRALRNVSSVGRRMHNEFQLNPWEAAKIVDVGDVPFPRANDNEDCIEQITRFFGKLDKSGTRPVSIGGDHSITGGIVQALGCGEITKGEPVCLLHLDAHTDVFTKVDHFLGAKKSAAHW
;
A
#
# COMPACT_ATOMS: atom_id res chain seq x y z
N MET A 1 1.99 27.35 26.30
CA MET A 1 3.28 27.11 25.61
C MET A 1 4.05 25.88 26.13
N ALA A 2 3.54 25.16 27.11
CA ALA A 2 4.19 23.95 27.66
C ALA A 2 4.10 22.71 26.73
N ASP A 3 3.26 22.75 25.70
CA ASP A 3 2.81 21.53 25.03
C ASP A 3 3.60 21.08 23.79
N LYS A 4 4.30 21.99 23.11
CA LYS A 4 5.04 21.58 21.89
C LYS A 4 6.22 20.66 22.19
N HIS A 5 6.91 20.87 23.30
CA HIS A 5 8.06 20.03 23.66
C HIS A 5 7.63 18.68 24.21
N LEU A 6 6.56 18.67 25.00
CA LEU A 6 5.98 17.44 25.54
C LEU A 6 5.38 16.59 24.42
N ASN A 7 4.63 17.19 23.50
CA ASN A 7 4.09 16.50 22.33
C ASN A 7 5.21 15.90 21.44
N SER A 8 6.28 16.65 21.20
CA SER A 8 7.45 16.16 20.45
C SER A 8 8.14 14.97 21.13
N MET A 9 8.19 14.96 22.46
CA MET A 9 8.69 13.80 23.21
C MET A 9 7.75 12.60 23.09
N MET A 10 6.43 12.82 23.18
CA MET A 10 5.42 11.78 23.11
C MET A 10 5.35 11.15 21.74
N GLU A 11 5.52 11.91 20.67
CA GLU A 11 5.56 11.41 19.27
C GLU A 11 6.66 10.38 19.02
N ASN A 12 7.70 10.35 19.85
CA ASN A 12 8.76 9.36 19.77
C ASN A 12 8.47 8.04 20.50
N LEU A 13 7.38 8.00 21.28
CA LEU A 13 7.01 6.81 22.02
C LEU A 13 6.20 5.86 21.12
N TYR A 14 6.71 4.66 20.93
CA TYR A 14 6.13 3.68 20.00
C TYR A 14 4.69 3.22 20.34
N TRP A 15 4.26 3.43 21.56
CA TRP A 15 2.93 3.08 22.06
C TRP A 15 1.95 4.26 22.11
N TRP A 16 2.39 5.45 21.71
CA TRP A 16 1.59 6.67 21.74
C TRP A 16 1.01 7.03 20.37
N GLY A 17 -0.23 7.50 20.37
CA GLY A 17 -0.89 8.05 19.18
C GLY A 17 -1.49 6.99 18.25
N ILE A 18 -1.78 7.41 17.03
CA ILE A 18 -2.32 6.54 15.99
C ILE A 18 -1.15 5.83 15.32
N PRO A 19 -1.15 4.49 15.25
CA PRO A 19 -0.08 3.76 14.58
C PRO A 19 -0.12 4.03 13.08
N THR A 20 0.97 4.56 12.55
CA THR A 20 1.25 4.70 11.12
C THR A 20 2.41 3.81 10.72
N LEU A 21 2.57 3.56 9.43
CA LEU A 21 3.70 2.78 8.94
C LEU A 21 5.01 3.46 9.29
N PHE A 22 5.84 2.76 10.08
CA PHE A 22 7.12 3.25 10.59
C PHE A 22 7.03 4.61 11.31
N ARG A 23 5.89 4.96 11.87
CA ARG A 23 5.63 6.27 12.50
C ARG A 23 5.83 7.45 11.54
N CYS A 24 5.54 7.25 10.26
CA CYS A 24 5.51 8.34 9.29
C CYS A 24 4.40 9.33 9.61
N PRO A 25 4.52 10.60 9.21
CA PRO A 25 3.39 11.51 9.20
C PRO A 25 2.22 10.90 8.42
N ASN A 26 1.00 11.02 8.95
CA ASN A 26 -0.22 10.65 8.24
C ASN A 26 -0.77 11.88 7.54
N GLU A 27 -0.51 11.99 6.25
CA GLU A 27 -0.81 13.16 5.44
C GLU A 27 -1.23 12.76 4.03
N GLU A 28 -1.95 13.65 3.34
CA GLU A 28 -2.20 13.50 1.91
C GLU A 28 -0.91 13.64 1.10
N ALA A 29 -0.80 12.86 0.02
CA ALA A 29 0.32 12.98 -0.92
C ALA A 29 0.22 14.29 -1.73
N LYS A 30 1.19 15.17 -1.55
CA LYS A 30 1.25 16.48 -2.26
C LYS A 30 2.61 16.75 -2.87
N ASN A 31 3.66 16.66 -2.07
CA ASN A 31 5.03 17.02 -2.44
C ASN A 31 6.03 16.03 -1.81
N GLN A 32 5.58 14.85 -1.48
CA GLN A 32 6.42 13.81 -0.92
C GLN A 32 7.03 12.95 -2.03
N ASP A 33 8.18 12.35 -1.72
CA ASP A 33 8.83 11.44 -2.67
C ASP A 33 8.12 10.08 -2.69
N ILE A 34 7.69 9.60 -1.51
CA ILE A 34 7.10 8.27 -1.33
C ILE A 34 5.83 8.35 -0.48
N ALA A 35 4.77 7.70 -0.94
CA ALA A 35 3.54 7.45 -0.20
C ALA A 35 3.42 5.97 0.18
N LEU A 36 3.36 5.68 1.48
CA LEU A 36 3.02 4.34 1.97
C LEU A 36 1.50 4.21 1.98
N VAL A 37 0.99 3.17 1.32
CA VAL A 37 -0.46 2.98 1.08
C VAL A 37 -0.88 1.62 1.56
N GLY A 38 -1.86 1.55 2.45
CA GLY A 38 -2.52 0.29 2.76
C GLY A 38 -3.60 -0.06 1.74
N VAL A 39 -3.66 -1.33 1.33
CA VAL A 39 -4.69 -1.84 0.43
C VAL A 39 -5.35 -3.07 1.08
N PRO A 40 -6.30 -2.87 2.01
CA PRO A 40 -6.91 -3.93 2.81
C PRO A 40 -7.96 -4.72 2.03
N HIS A 41 -7.54 -5.47 1.01
CA HIS A 41 -8.39 -6.25 0.12
C HIS A 41 -8.00 -7.73 0.11
N SER A 42 -8.97 -8.64 0.16
CA SER A 42 -8.73 -10.09 0.23
C SER A 42 -9.80 -10.95 -0.46
N THR A 43 -10.51 -10.43 -1.43
CA THR A 43 -11.57 -11.19 -2.13
C THR A 43 -11.04 -11.96 -3.34
N GLY A 44 -9.82 -11.66 -3.82
CA GLY A 44 -9.19 -12.34 -4.95
C GLY A 44 -8.51 -13.66 -4.59
N ASN A 45 -8.31 -13.96 -3.30
CA ASN A 45 -7.67 -15.18 -2.87
C ASN A 45 -8.60 -16.39 -2.95
N GLY A 46 -8.16 -17.45 -3.60
CA GLY A 46 -8.88 -18.72 -3.74
C GLY A 46 -8.83 -19.65 -2.51
N THR A 47 -8.12 -19.27 -1.46
CA THR A 47 -8.01 -20.07 -0.23
C THR A 47 -9.17 -19.82 0.74
N THR A 48 -9.29 -20.64 1.77
CA THR A 48 -10.27 -20.47 2.84
C THR A 48 -9.88 -19.36 3.83
N GLU A 49 -8.60 -19.07 3.94
CA GLU A 49 -8.08 -17.98 4.78
C GLU A 49 -8.12 -16.67 4.00
N ARG A 50 -8.75 -15.66 4.57
CA ARG A 50 -9.01 -14.37 3.91
C ARG A 50 -8.65 -13.18 4.78
N ASP A 51 -7.65 -13.34 5.63
CA ASP A 51 -7.22 -12.30 6.58
C ASP A 51 -6.18 -11.34 5.99
N GLN A 52 -5.84 -11.48 4.71
CA GLN A 52 -4.85 -10.63 4.05
C GLN A 52 -5.21 -9.14 4.10
N HIS A 53 -6.49 -8.81 4.17
CA HIS A 53 -6.97 -7.44 4.36
C HIS A 53 -6.51 -6.80 5.70
N LEU A 54 -6.08 -7.61 6.66
CA LEU A 54 -5.51 -7.15 7.93
C LEU A 54 -4.02 -6.77 7.82
N GLY A 55 -3.37 -7.10 6.70
CA GLY A 55 -1.93 -6.88 6.47
C GLY A 55 -1.48 -5.44 6.74
N PRO A 56 -2.12 -4.40 6.18
CA PRO A 56 -1.73 -3.01 6.42
C PRO A 56 -1.78 -2.63 7.90
N ARG A 57 -2.84 -3.02 8.60
CA ARG A 57 -3.00 -2.77 10.05
C ARG A 57 -1.93 -3.50 10.86
N ALA A 58 -1.69 -4.77 10.56
CA ALA A 58 -0.67 -5.57 11.25
C ALA A 58 0.72 -4.95 11.09
N LEU A 59 1.06 -4.51 9.87
CA LEU A 59 2.34 -3.88 9.61
C LEU A 59 2.47 -2.52 10.31
N ARG A 60 1.42 -1.69 10.37
CA ARG A 60 1.44 -0.45 11.16
C ARG A 60 1.74 -0.71 12.63
N ASN A 61 1.11 -1.71 13.22
CA ASN A 61 1.34 -2.07 14.61
C ASN A 61 2.79 -2.51 14.86
N VAL A 62 3.31 -3.41 14.03
CA VAL A 62 4.67 -3.94 14.19
C VAL A 62 5.74 -2.89 13.89
N SER A 63 5.56 -2.12 12.83
CA SER A 63 6.54 -1.11 12.40
C SER A 63 6.64 0.09 13.35
N SER A 64 5.63 0.31 14.21
CA SER A 64 5.70 1.39 15.20
C SER A 64 6.82 1.19 16.24
N VAL A 65 7.20 -0.05 16.53
CA VAL A 65 8.32 -0.41 17.43
C VAL A 65 9.65 -0.49 16.70
N GLY A 66 9.62 -0.53 15.36
CA GLY A 66 10.81 -0.71 14.54
C GLY A 66 11.73 0.52 14.52
N ARG A 67 13.01 0.27 14.29
CA ARG A 67 13.98 1.32 14.01
C ARG A 67 13.92 1.67 12.52
N ARG A 68 14.11 2.94 12.18
CA ARG A 68 14.13 3.41 10.79
C ARG A 68 15.45 3.16 10.08
N MET A 69 16.51 2.85 10.82
CA MET A 69 17.83 2.60 10.25
C MET A 69 18.00 1.13 9.88
N HIS A 70 18.44 0.87 8.67
CA HIS A 70 18.89 -0.45 8.25
C HIS A 70 20.29 -0.72 8.78
N ASN A 71 20.42 -1.69 9.68
CA ASN A 71 21.68 -1.91 10.40
C ASN A 71 22.86 -2.31 9.50
N GLU A 72 22.61 -3.12 8.49
CA GLU A 72 23.66 -3.59 7.57
C GLU A 72 24.13 -2.48 6.62
N PHE A 73 23.19 -1.77 5.99
CA PHE A 73 23.51 -0.71 5.04
C PHE A 73 23.76 0.65 5.72
N GLN A 74 23.56 0.75 7.04
CA GLN A 74 23.69 2.01 7.78
C GLN A 74 22.92 3.17 7.13
N LEU A 75 21.76 2.84 6.56
CA LEU A 75 20.92 3.75 5.80
C LEU A 75 19.61 4.02 6.54
N ASN A 76 19.26 5.30 6.62
CA ASN A 76 17.95 5.75 7.08
C ASN A 76 17.17 6.35 5.89
N PRO A 77 16.18 5.67 5.32
CA PRO A 77 15.44 6.18 4.17
C PRO A 77 14.75 7.53 4.42
N TRP A 78 14.38 7.81 5.66
CA TRP A 78 13.70 9.07 6.04
C TRP A 78 14.63 10.30 6.06
N GLU A 79 15.93 10.10 5.99
CA GLU A 79 16.90 11.17 5.77
C GLU A 79 17.11 11.45 4.28
N ALA A 80 16.86 10.46 3.43
CA ALA A 80 17.06 10.54 1.99
C ALA A 80 15.78 10.96 1.22
N ALA A 81 14.58 10.70 1.75
CA ALA A 81 13.32 10.91 1.08
C ALA A 81 12.22 11.38 2.05
N LYS A 82 11.29 12.19 1.53
CA LYS A 82 10.07 12.57 2.24
C LYS A 82 9.04 11.47 2.10
N ILE A 83 8.81 10.71 3.18
CA ILE A 83 7.95 9.53 3.20
C ILE A 83 6.76 9.80 4.11
N VAL A 84 5.56 9.52 3.65
CA VAL A 84 4.31 9.65 4.41
C VAL A 84 3.46 8.39 4.34
N ASP A 85 2.65 8.15 5.35
CA ASP A 85 1.56 7.17 5.35
C ASP A 85 0.27 7.88 4.94
N VAL A 86 -0.25 7.59 3.77
CA VAL A 86 -1.48 8.20 3.26
C VAL A 86 -2.75 7.47 3.68
N GLY A 87 -2.62 6.48 4.55
CA GLY A 87 -3.73 5.66 5.02
C GLY A 87 -4.03 4.49 4.07
N ASP A 88 -5.28 4.06 4.10
CA ASP A 88 -5.74 2.90 3.34
C ASP A 88 -6.65 3.32 2.18
N VAL A 89 -6.63 2.54 1.11
CA VAL A 89 -7.63 2.64 0.04
C VAL A 89 -9.02 2.40 0.63
N PRO A 90 -9.97 3.34 0.47
CA PRO A 90 -11.32 3.17 1.00
C PRO A 90 -12.14 2.21 0.14
N PHE A 91 -12.80 1.25 0.78
CA PHE A 91 -13.70 0.30 0.12
C PHE A 91 -15.13 0.46 0.63
N PRO A 92 -15.95 1.34 0.04
CA PRO A 92 -17.33 1.55 0.47
C PRO A 92 -18.21 0.30 0.27
N ARG A 93 -17.85 -0.56 -0.68
CA ARG A 93 -18.49 -1.85 -0.95
C ARG A 93 -17.44 -2.97 -0.89
N ALA A 94 -16.89 -3.21 0.30
CA ALA A 94 -15.79 -4.14 0.51
C ALA A 94 -16.05 -5.61 0.10
N ASN A 95 -17.31 -5.99 -0.09
CA ASN A 95 -17.75 -7.31 -0.57
C ASN A 95 -17.95 -7.38 -2.10
N ASP A 96 -17.78 -6.28 -2.81
CA ASP A 96 -17.86 -6.19 -4.26
C ASP A 96 -16.44 -6.08 -4.84
N ASN A 97 -15.94 -7.17 -5.41
CA ASN A 97 -14.57 -7.23 -5.90
C ASN A 97 -14.31 -6.26 -7.05
N GLU A 98 -15.26 -6.07 -7.94
CA GLU A 98 -15.09 -5.16 -9.08
C GLU A 98 -15.03 -3.71 -8.61
N ASP A 99 -15.89 -3.32 -7.64
CA ASP A 99 -15.82 -2.01 -7.01
C ASP A 99 -14.49 -1.79 -6.29
N CYS A 100 -14.01 -2.80 -5.55
CA CYS A 100 -12.72 -2.69 -4.85
C CYS A 100 -11.56 -2.43 -5.82
N ILE A 101 -11.49 -3.13 -6.94
CA ILE A 101 -10.46 -2.92 -7.96
C ILE A 101 -10.59 -1.53 -8.59
N GLU A 102 -11.81 -1.07 -8.84
CA GLU A 102 -12.03 0.31 -9.32
C GLU A 102 -11.54 1.35 -8.31
N GLN A 103 -11.81 1.16 -7.02
CA GLN A 103 -11.33 2.07 -5.97
C GLN A 103 -9.81 2.07 -5.87
N ILE A 104 -9.15 0.91 -6.01
CA ILE A 104 -7.69 0.82 -6.08
C ILE A 104 -7.18 1.64 -7.26
N THR A 105 -7.67 1.38 -8.46
CA THR A 105 -7.26 2.09 -9.68
C THR A 105 -7.45 3.60 -9.52
N ARG A 106 -8.59 4.03 -8.99
CA ARG A 106 -8.90 5.44 -8.78
C ARG A 106 -7.97 6.09 -7.75
N PHE A 107 -7.68 5.40 -6.65
CA PHE A 107 -6.82 5.91 -5.60
C PHE A 107 -5.37 6.08 -6.08
N PHE A 108 -4.81 5.05 -6.71
CA PHE A 108 -3.47 5.11 -7.26
C PHE A 108 -3.33 6.08 -8.43
N GLY A 109 -4.37 6.26 -9.24
CA GLY A 109 -4.41 7.30 -10.26
C GLY A 109 -4.37 8.73 -9.70
N LYS A 110 -4.86 8.96 -8.47
CA LYS A 110 -4.69 10.26 -7.79
C LYS A 110 -3.24 10.45 -7.32
N LEU A 111 -2.62 9.39 -6.80
CA LEU A 111 -1.21 9.41 -6.41
C LEU A 111 -0.30 9.66 -7.61
N ASP A 112 -0.57 8.99 -8.72
CA ASP A 112 0.15 9.20 -9.98
C ASP A 112 0.14 10.67 -10.40
N LYS A 113 -1.03 11.32 -10.39
CA LYS A 113 -1.17 12.76 -10.70
C LYS A 113 -0.43 13.66 -9.72
N SER A 114 -0.20 13.23 -8.49
CA SER A 114 0.60 14.00 -7.52
C SER A 114 2.11 13.87 -7.75
N GLY A 115 2.54 12.94 -8.60
CA GLY A 115 3.95 12.62 -8.82
C GLY A 115 4.62 11.86 -7.67
N THR A 116 3.85 11.48 -6.64
CA THR A 116 4.36 10.77 -5.47
C THR A 116 4.39 9.27 -5.72
N ARG A 117 5.54 8.63 -5.58
CA ARG A 117 5.71 7.19 -5.83
C ARG A 117 5.09 6.37 -4.70
N PRO A 118 4.13 5.48 -5.00
CA PRO A 118 3.53 4.63 -3.97
C PRO A 118 4.41 3.43 -3.61
N VAL A 119 4.36 3.07 -2.32
CA VAL A 119 4.75 1.75 -1.82
C VAL A 119 3.49 1.16 -1.18
N SER A 120 2.90 0.19 -1.84
CA SER A 120 1.64 -0.44 -1.42
C SER A 120 1.88 -1.63 -0.50
N ILE A 121 1.06 -1.73 0.53
CA ILE A 121 1.03 -2.86 1.45
C ILE A 121 -0.35 -3.51 1.33
N GLY A 122 -0.38 -4.70 0.74
CA GLY A 122 -1.61 -5.48 0.61
C GLY A 122 -2.01 -6.18 1.89
N GLY A 123 -3.00 -6.81 1.78
CA GLY A 123 -3.97 -7.48 0.99
C GLY A 123 -3.41 -8.65 0.20
N ASP A 124 -4.28 -9.25 -0.55
CA ASP A 124 -3.92 -10.34 -1.42
C ASP A 124 -3.38 -9.85 -2.79
N HIS A 125 -2.98 -10.78 -3.65
CA HIS A 125 -2.35 -10.46 -4.92
C HIS A 125 -3.28 -9.76 -5.93
N SER A 126 -4.59 -9.81 -5.75
CA SER A 126 -5.56 -9.16 -6.65
C SER A 126 -5.42 -7.63 -6.70
N ILE A 127 -4.78 -7.02 -5.69
CA ILE A 127 -4.54 -5.58 -5.67
C ILE A 127 -3.60 -5.11 -6.78
N THR A 128 -2.70 -5.98 -7.24
CA THR A 128 -1.65 -5.65 -8.22
C THR A 128 -2.24 -5.14 -9.52
N GLY A 129 -3.32 -5.76 -9.99
CA GLY A 129 -3.96 -5.37 -11.23
C GLY A 129 -4.45 -3.92 -11.24
N GLY A 130 -5.20 -3.52 -10.21
CA GLY A 130 -5.69 -2.15 -10.10
C GLY A 130 -4.57 -1.12 -9.96
N ILE A 131 -3.47 -1.49 -9.27
CA ILE A 131 -2.30 -0.63 -9.12
C ILE A 131 -1.58 -0.45 -10.46
N VAL A 132 -1.29 -1.56 -11.15
CA VAL A 132 -0.59 -1.53 -12.46
C VAL A 132 -1.43 -0.82 -13.51
N GLN A 133 -2.74 -1.02 -13.50
CA GLN A 133 -3.65 -0.30 -14.40
C GLN A 133 -3.60 1.22 -14.18
N ALA A 134 -3.46 1.66 -12.94
CA ALA A 134 -3.38 3.08 -12.61
C ALA A 134 -2.03 3.71 -12.98
N LEU A 135 -0.93 2.99 -12.76
CA LEU A 135 0.43 3.54 -12.84
C LEU A 135 1.13 3.22 -14.17
N GLY A 136 0.69 2.20 -14.89
CA GLY A 136 1.44 1.62 -16.01
C GLY A 136 1.72 2.55 -17.19
N CYS A 137 0.87 3.57 -17.40
CA CYS A 137 1.04 4.58 -18.44
C CYS A 137 0.70 5.99 -17.92
N GLY A 138 0.96 6.26 -16.64
CA GLY A 138 0.58 7.49 -15.97
C GLY A 138 1.67 8.56 -15.94
N GLU A 139 1.47 9.56 -15.08
CA GLU A 139 2.35 10.72 -14.92
C GLU A 139 3.73 10.34 -14.36
N ILE A 140 3.78 9.39 -13.41
CA ILE A 140 5.03 8.91 -12.81
C ILE A 140 5.92 8.24 -13.86
N THR A 141 5.31 7.51 -14.79
CA THR A 141 6.01 6.81 -15.88
C THR A 141 6.23 7.68 -17.10
N LYS A 142 5.62 8.87 -17.15
CA LYS A 142 5.62 9.78 -18.30
C LYS A 142 5.11 9.13 -19.60
N GLY A 143 4.19 8.18 -19.48
CA GLY A 143 3.66 7.41 -20.58
C GLY A 143 4.60 6.35 -21.17
N GLU A 144 5.77 6.16 -20.58
CA GLU A 144 6.72 5.12 -21.00
C GLU A 144 6.29 3.74 -20.51
N PRO A 145 6.51 2.68 -21.27
CA PRO A 145 6.23 1.31 -20.84
C PRO A 145 7.01 0.95 -19.57
N VAL A 146 6.36 0.26 -18.65
CA VAL A 146 6.99 -0.21 -17.41
C VAL A 146 7.31 -1.70 -17.49
N CYS A 147 8.42 -2.11 -16.86
CA CYS A 147 8.71 -3.50 -16.56
C CYS A 147 8.17 -3.85 -15.19
N LEU A 148 7.45 -4.97 -15.10
CA LEU A 148 7.03 -5.55 -13.82
C LEU A 148 8.01 -6.67 -13.42
N LEU A 149 8.74 -6.49 -12.32
CA LEU A 149 9.49 -7.57 -11.69
C LEU A 149 8.57 -8.25 -10.64
N HIS A 150 8.17 -9.47 -10.92
CA HIS A 150 7.29 -10.28 -10.08
C HIS A 150 8.11 -11.31 -9.31
N LEU A 151 8.14 -11.19 -7.98
CA LEU A 151 8.82 -12.11 -7.06
C LEU A 151 7.76 -12.94 -6.32
N ASP A 152 7.49 -14.13 -6.81
CA ASP A 152 6.44 -15.00 -6.32
C ASP A 152 6.84 -16.48 -6.45
N ALA A 153 6.23 -17.35 -5.65
CA ALA A 153 6.38 -18.80 -5.75
C ALA A 153 5.59 -19.38 -6.96
N HIS A 154 4.65 -18.63 -7.51
CA HIS A 154 3.78 -19.04 -8.62
C HIS A 154 3.93 -18.07 -9.80
N THR A 155 3.63 -18.55 -10.99
CA THR A 155 3.74 -17.72 -12.21
C THR A 155 2.57 -16.75 -12.39
N ASP A 156 1.42 -17.08 -11.81
CA ASP A 156 0.16 -16.32 -11.87
C ASP A 156 -0.28 -15.89 -13.29
N VAL A 157 0.12 -16.66 -14.29
CA VAL A 157 -0.14 -16.37 -15.72
C VAL A 157 -1.43 -16.98 -16.26
N PHE A 158 -2.36 -17.33 -15.39
CA PHE A 158 -3.64 -17.90 -15.82
C PHE A 158 -4.55 -16.82 -16.39
N THR A 159 -5.02 -17.04 -17.59
CA THR A 159 -5.96 -16.12 -18.28
C THR A 159 -7.36 -16.19 -17.68
N LYS A 160 -7.71 -17.29 -17.02
CA LYS A 160 -8.99 -17.49 -16.34
C LYS A 160 -8.83 -18.51 -15.22
N VAL A 161 -9.20 -18.13 -14.01
CA VAL A 161 -9.35 -19.06 -12.88
C VAL A 161 -10.78 -18.93 -12.37
N ASP A 162 -11.51 -20.06 -12.37
CA ASP A 162 -12.82 -20.12 -11.72
C ASP A 162 -12.56 -20.22 -10.22
N HIS A 163 -12.74 -19.12 -9.54
CA HIS A 163 -12.59 -19.06 -8.09
C HIS A 163 -13.72 -19.78 -7.37
N PHE A 164 -13.34 -20.42 -6.26
CA PHE A 164 -14.20 -21.05 -5.30
C PHE A 164 -15.22 -20.06 -4.74
N LEU A 165 -16.08 -19.53 -5.07
CA LEU A 165 -17.14 -18.58 -4.67
C LEU A 165 -17.50 -17.57 -5.76
N GLY A 166 -17.18 -17.89 -7.03
CA GLY A 166 -17.58 -17.06 -8.16
C GLY A 166 -16.80 -15.76 -8.32
N ALA A 167 -15.69 -15.58 -7.60
CA ALA A 167 -14.77 -14.49 -7.88
C ALA A 167 -14.11 -14.72 -9.24
N LYS A 168 -14.25 -13.78 -10.17
CA LYS A 168 -13.91 -13.98 -11.58
C LYS A 168 -12.44 -13.68 -11.91
N LYS A 169 -11.60 -13.31 -10.93
CA LYS A 169 -10.27 -12.76 -11.25
C LYS A 169 -9.19 -13.35 -10.36
N SER A 170 -8.14 -13.87 -10.98
CA SER A 170 -6.84 -14.10 -10.36
C SER A 170 -5.96 -12.86 -10.55
N ALA A 171 -4.84 -12.78 -9.84
CA ALA A 171 -3.89 -11.69 -9.95
C ALA A 171 -3.37 -11.47 -11.38
N ALA A 172 -3.21 -12.54 -12.15
CA ALA A 172 -2.73 -12.49 -13.53
C ALA A 172 -3.79 -12.11 -14.58
N HIS A 173 -4.96 -11.74 -14.16
CA HIS A 173 -6.07 -11.44 -15.07
C HIS A 173 -6.18 -9.95 -15.42
N TRP A 174 -5.19 -9.18 -15.10
CA TRP A 174 -5.17 -7.72 -15.27
C TRP A 174 -4.53 -7.27 -16.57
#